data_5db1e7c119df4cffd5256e62c7201362
#
_entry.id   5db1e7c119df4cffd5256e62c7201362
#
_cell.length_a   1.000
_cell.length_b   1.000
_cell.length_c   1.000
_cell.angle_alpha   90.00
_cell.angle_beta   90.00
_cell.angle_gamma   90.00
#
_symmetry.space_group_name_H-M   'P 1'
#
loop_
_entity.id
_entity.type
_entity.pdbx_description
1 polymer ?
#
loop_
_entity_poly.entity_id
_entity_poly.type
_entity_poly.pdbx_seq_one_letter_code
_entity_poly.pdbx_strand_id
1 'polypeptide(L)'
;MMFAAPPEQSFEWSENGVESANKWLRTRLWNTIVDHLAGGALPTLDVASLSSEQKDLRRSVHETLAKCEDDFGRRLAFNTVVAAVMSLMNQVTKFEDSSGQGRAVVHEALTAAVLIMSPITPHICHTLWQMLGHGDIEIADWLPVDQSALEKSVVELAVQV
;
A
#
# COMPACT_ATOMS: atom_id res chain seq x y z
N MET A 1 14.43 -9.99 -2.55
CA MET A 1 15.26 -10.28 -3.74
C MET A 1 14.59 -9.80 -5.02
N MET A 2 13.30 -10.04 -5.27
CA MET A 2 12.55 -9.55 -6.45
C MET A 2 12.55 -8.01 -6.62
N PHE A 3 12.84 -7.27 -5.57
CA PHE A 3 13.00 -5.82 -5.63
C PHE A 3 14.19 -5.37 -6.51
N ALA A 4 15.29 -6.13 -6.51
CA ALA A 4 16.54 -5.71 -7.13
C ALA A 4 16.56 -5.85 -8.66
N ALA A 5 15.83 -6.84 -9.20
CA ALA A 5 15.80 -7.10 -10.64
C ALA A 5 14.49 -7.81 -11.04
N PRO A 6 14.06 -7.67 -12.33
CA PRO A 6 13.00 -8.48 -12.88
C PRO A 6 13.34 -9.98 -12.83
N PRO A 7 12.33 -10.88 -12.71
CA PRO A 7 12.58 -12.32 -12.55
C PRO A 7 13.35 -12.98 -13.70
N GLU A 8 13.32 -12.40 -14.90
CA GLU A 8 14.04 -12.90 -16.09
C GLU A 8 15.55 -12.54 -16.09
N GLN A 9 16.00 -11.67 -15.20
CA GLN A 9 17.40 -11.30 -15.10
C GLN A 9 18.12 -12.16 -14.08
N SER A 10 19.38 -12.53 -14.38
CA SER A 10 20.23 -13.18 -13.40
C SER A 10 20.55 -12.22 -12.25
N PHE A 11 20.53 -12.73 -11.05
CA PHE A 11 20.73 -11.98 -9.83
C PHE A 11 21.72 -12.72 -8.92
N GLU A 12 22.75 -12.03 -8.49
CA GLU A 12 23.69 -12.56 -7.52
C GLU A 12 23.10 -12.57 -6.11
N TRP A 13 23.31 -13.66 -5.40
CA TRP A 13 22.92 -13.75 -3.98
C TRP A 13 23.68 -12.71 -3.15
N SER A 14 22.96 -11.94 -2.36
CA SER A 14 23.51 -10.94 -1.46
C SER A 14 22.91 -11.10 -0.07
N GLU A 15 23.72 -11.45 0.92
CA GLU A 15 23.27 -11.54 2.31
C GLU A 15 22.73 -10.19 2.81
N ASN A 16 23.42 -9.10 2.50
CA ASN A 16 22.97 -7.74 2.83
C ASN A 16 21.63 -7.41 2.17
N GLY A 17 21.37 -7.89 0.97
CA GLY A 17 20.09 -7.74 0.27
C GLY A 17 18.96 -8.49 0.98
N VAL A 18 19.23 -9.69 1.46
CA VAL A 18 18.25 -10.50 2.22
C VAL A 18 17.96 -9.85 3.58
N GLU A 19 18.98 -9.41 4.30
CA GLU A 19 18.84 -8.72 5.57
C GLU A 19 18.04 -7.42 5.42
N SER A 20 18.32 -6.64 4.39
CA SER A 20 17.60 -5.39 4.09
C SER A 20 16.14 -5.65 3.78
N ALA A 21 15.82 -6.68 2.99
CA ALA A 21 14.45 -7.08 2.69
C ALA A 21 13.71 -7.55 3.96
N ASN A 22 14.34 -8.38 4.77
CA ASN A 22 13.78 -8.83 6.04
C ASN A 22 13.54 -7.66 7.01
N LYS A 23 14.51 -6.76 7.12
CA LYS A 23 14.37 -5.54 7.94
C LYS A 23 13.19 -4.69 7.48
N TRP A 24 13.04 -4.50 6.17
CA TRP A 24 11.91 -3.73 5.63
C TRP A 24 10.56 -4.37 5.97
N LEU A 25 10.41 -5.68 5.75
CA LEU A 25 9.19 -6.42 6.07
C LEU A 25 8.82 -6.31 7.56
N ARG A 26 9.82 -6.41 8.44
CA ARG A 26 9.59 -6.35 9.89
C ARG A 26 9.31 -4.92 10.37
N THR A 27 10.08 -3.93 9.92
CA THR A 27 10.01 -2.58 10.48
C THR A 27 9.01 -1.70 9.75
N ARG A 28 8.93 -1.80 8.43
CA ARG A 28 8.06 -0.92 7.63
C ARG A 28 6.68 -1.52 7.39
N LEU A 29 6.59 -2.81 7.17
CA LEU A 29 5.29 -3.43 6.94
C LEU A 29 4.67 -3.94 8.25
N TRP A 30 5.33 -4.87 8.92
CA TRP A 30 4.78 -5.51 10.12
C TRP A 30 4.53 -4.52 11.27
N ASN A 31 5.55 -3.79 11.71
CA ASN A 31 5.41 -2.89 12.84
C ASN A 31 4.41 -1.76 12.57
N THR A 32 4.38 -1.21 11.36
CA THR A 32 3.40 -0.18 11.00
C THR A 32 1.95 -0.70 11.12
N ILE A 33 1.70 -1.94 10.74
CA ILE A 33 0.36 -2.55 10.88
C ILE A 33 0.04 -2.81 12.35
N VAL A 34 0.98 -3.34 13.12
CA VAL A 34 0.79 -3.58 14.58
C VAL A 34 0.48 -2.26 15.30
N ASP A 35 1.25 -1.23 15.03
CA ASP A 35 1.05 0.10 15.64
C ASP A 35 -0.30 0.70 15.23
N HIS A 36 -0.68 0.55 13.97
CA HIS A 36 -1.99 1.00 13.49
C HIS A 36 -3.14 0.29 14.21
N LEU A 37 -3.06 -1.02 14.38
CA LEU A 37 -4.09 -1.81 15.05
C LEU A 37 -4.17 -1.54 16.56
N ALA A 38 -3.05 -1.17 17.20
CA ALA A 38 -3.01 -0.77 18.60
C ALA A 38 -3.87 0.49 18.88
N GLY A 39 -4.17 1.28 17.88
CA GLY A 39 -5.05 2.44 17.97
C GLY A 39 -6.54 2.12 18.20
N GLY A 40 -6.93 0.83 18.21
CA GLY A 40 -8.30 0.38 18.48
C GLY A 40 -9.24 0.44 17.28
N ALA A 41 -10.54 0.40 17.54
CA ALA A 41 -11.58 0.35 16.54
C ALA A 41 -11.51 1.47 15.49
N LEU A 42 -11.87 1.14 14.27
CA LEU A 42 -11.88 2.06 13.13
C LEU A 42 -13.31 2.44 12.76
N PRO A 43 -13.57 3.71 12.46
CA PRO A 43 -14.83 4.10 11.85
C PRO A 43 -14.90 3.60 10.40
N THR A 44 -16.11 3.52 9.87
CA THR A 44 -16.33 3.32 8.44
C THR A 44 -15.73 4.50 7.67
N LEU A 45 -15.05 4.23 6.57
CA LEU A 45 -14.52 5.25 5.69
C LEU A 45 -15.66 6.03 5.03
N ASP A 46 -15.70 7.33 5.29
CA ASP A 46 -16.63 8.27 4.65
C ASP A 46 -15.85 9.14 3.65
N VAL A 47 -15.87 8.74 2.39
CA VAL A 47 -15.14 9.40 1.30
C VAL A 47 -15.54 10.86 1.13
N ALA A 48 -16.81 11.20 1.41
CA ALA A 48 -17.31 12.55 1.24
C ALA A 48 -16.73 13.54 2.27
N SER A 49 -16.38 13.05 3.47
CA SER A 49 -15.87 13.87 4.57
C SER A 49 -14.35 14.01 4.62
N LEU A 50 -13.62 13.38 3.69
CA LEU A 50 -12.16 13.38 3.71
C LEU A 50 -11.56 14.76 3.49
N SER A 51 -10.53 15.10 4.27
CA SER A 51 -9.69 16.28 4.06
C SER A 51 -8.84 16.14 2.79
N SER A 52 -8.20 17.25 2.37
CA SER A 52 -7.30 17.24 1.21
C SER A 52 -6.16 16.24 1.38
N GLU A 53 -5.51 16.21 2.54
CA GLU A 53 -4.40 15.30 2.83
C GLU A 53 -4.85 13.83 2.85
N GLN A 54 -6.03 13.54 3.41
CA GLN A 54 -6.62 12.21 3.40
C GLN A 54 -6.94 11.76 1.96
N LYS A 55 -7.49 12.66 1.13
CA LYS A 55 -7.75 12.40 -0.29
C LYS A 55 -6.46 12.15 -1.07
N ASP A 56 -5.39 12.88 -0.77
CA ASP A 56 -4.09 12.70 -1.42
C ASP A 56 -3.47 11.34 -1.10
N LEU A 57 -3.51 10.92 0.18
CA LEU A 57 -3.07 9.57 0.54
C LEU A 57 -3.93 8.51 -0.13
N ARG A 58 -5.26 8.66 -0.10
CA ARG A 58 -6.18 7.71 -0.74
C ARG A 58 -5.97 7.63 -2.25
N ARG A 59 -5.70 8.75 -2.92
CA ARG A 59 -5.30 8.77 -4.33
C ARG A 59 -4.08 7.90 -4.57
N SER A 60 -3.04 8.07 -3.75
CA SER A 60 -1.82 7.25 -3.87
C SER A 60 -2.09 5.76 -3.67
N VAL A 61 -3.05 5.38 -2.81
CA VAL A 61 -3.49 3.98 -2.67
C VAL A 61 -4.04 3.45 -3.99
N HIS A 62 -4.99 4.17 -4.59
CA HIS A 62 -5.67 3.72 -5.81
C HIS A 62 -4.77 3.81 -7.06
N GLU A 63 -3.86 4.78 -7.14
CA GLU A 63 -2.81 4.81 -8.16
C GLU A 63 -1.87 3.60 -8.05
N THR A 64 -1.50 3.22 -6.82
CA THR A 64 -0.67 2.04 -6.55
C THR A 64 -1.39 0.75 -6.93
N LEU A 65 -2.67 0.60 -6.59
CA LEU A 65 -3.49 -0.55 -6.98
C LEU A 65 -3.56 -0.70 -8.50
N ALA A 66 -3.90 0.39 -9.21
CA ALA A 66 -4.00 0.37 -10.67
C ALA A 66 -2.67 0.04 -11.36
N LYS A 67 -1.58 0.63 -10.87
CA LYS A 67 -0.23 0.35 -11.37
C LYS A 67 0.17 -1.10 -11.15
N CYS A 68 -0.05 -1.63 -9.95
CA CYS A 68 0.35 -2.98 -9.61
C CYS A 68 -0.51 -4.03 -10.33
N GLU A 69 -1.78 -3.77 -10.58
CA GLU A 69 -2.63 -4.62 -11.41
C GLU A 69 -2.06 -4.75 -12.83
N ASP A 70 -1.64 -3.65 -13.44
CA ASP A 70 -0.98 -3.66 -14.76
C ASP A 70 0.40 -4.35 -14.72
N ASP A 71 1.21 -4.05 -13.72
CA ASP A 71 2.55 -4.63 -13.57
C ASP A 71 2.51 -6.14 -13.33
N PHE A 72 1.52 -6.67 -12.58
CA PHE A 72 1.34 -8.10 -12.41
C PHE A 72 0.71 -8.79 -13.62
N GLY A 73 -0.36 -8.20 -14.15
CA GLY A 73 -1.18 -8.87 -15.18
C GLY A 73 -0.56 -8.83 -16.57
N ARG A 74 0.10 -7.74 -16.93
CA ARG A 74 0.60 -7.51 -18.29
C ARG A 74 2.12 -7.51 -18.39
N ARG A 75 2.79 -6.89 -17.43
CA ARG A 75 4.24 -6.62 -17.52
C ARG A 75 5.10 -7.63 -16.77
N LEU A 76 4.52 -8.37 -15.84
CA LEU A 76 5.23 -9.26 -14.91
C LEU A 76 6.44 -8.59 -14.22
N ALA A 77 6.31 -7.30 -13.92
CA ALA A 77 7.37 -6.46 -13.39
C ALA A 77 7.32 -6.41 -11.85
N PHE A 78 7.66 -7.50 -11.19
CA PHE A 78 7.59 -7.63 -9.72
C PHE A 78 8.46 -6.63 -8.97
N ASN A 79 9.61 -6.23 -9.53
CA ASN A 79 10.48 -5.22 -8.93
C ASN A 79 9.80 -3.84 -8.85
N THR A 80 9.02 -3.46 -9.87
CA THR A 80 8.28 -2.20 -9.86
C THR A 80 7.08 -2.24 -8.92
N VAL A 81 6.46 -3.41 -8.75
CA VAL A 81 5.41 -3.63 -7.73
C VAL A 81 5.96 -3.41 -6.33
N VAL A 82 7.08 -4.02 -5.98
CA VAL A 82 7.71 -3.84 -4.67
C VAL A 82 8.08 -2.37 -4.44
N ALA A 83 8.66 -1.70 -5.44
CA ALA A 83 8.99 -0.29 -5.36
C ALA A 83 7.76 0.60 -5.13
N ALA A 84 6.64 0.29 -5.78
CA ALA A 84 5.37 1.02 -5.61
C ALA A 84 4.83 0.86 -4.18
N VAL A 85 4.84 -0.36 -3.64
CA VAL A 85 4.42 -0.62 -2.24
C VAL A 85 5.36 0.08 -1.25
N MET A 86 6.67 0.04 -1.47
CA MET A 86 7.63 0.78 -0.63
C MET A 86 7.35 2.29 -0.62
N SER A 87 7.02 2.86 -1.78
CA SER A 87 6.64 4.27 -1.90
C SER A 87 5.35 4.58 -1.13
N LEU A 88 4.33 3.73 -1.26
CA LEU A 88 3.08 3.87 -0.51
C LEU A 88 3.32 3.78 1.00
N MET A 89 4.10 2.81 1.46
CA MET A 89 4.42 2.67 2.88
C MET A 89 5.21 3.87 3.43
N ASN A 90 6.08 4.49 2.62
CA ASN A 90 6.75 5.73 3.01
C ASN A 90 5.77 6.90 3.18
N GLN A 91 4.72 6.97 2.38
CA GLN A 91 3.66 7.98 2.52
C GLN A 91 2.83 7.72 3.79
N VAL A 92 2.46 6.46 4.04
CA VAL A 92 1.74 6.04 5.26
C VAL A 92 2.52 6.41 6.51
N THR A 93 3.83 6.16 6.55
CA THR A 93 4.67 6.47 7.73
C THR A 93 4.90 7.97 7.95
N LYS A 94 4.70 8.80 6.94
CA LYS A 94 4.77 10.26 7.03
C LYS A 94 3.41 10.92 7.30
N PHE A 95 2.35 10.16 7.19
CA PHE A 95 1.00 10.66 7.39
C PHE A 95 0.69 10.76 8.88
N GLU A 96 0.53 11.98 9.38
CA GLU A 96 0.42 12.27 10.83
C GLU A 96 -1.03 12.38 11.32
N ASP A 97 -2.02 12.33 10.42
CA ASP A 97 -3.43 12.46 10.78
C ASP A 97 -3.96 11.21 11.50
N SER A 98 -4.11 11.32 12.81
CA SER A 98 -4.64 10.28 13.68
C SER A 98 -6.15 10.35 13.90
N SER A 99 -6.86 11.23 13.17
CA SER A 99 -8.32 11.30 13.22
C SER A 99 -8.97 9.98 12.79
N GLY A 100 -10.25 9.78 13.10
CA GLY A 100 -10.98 8.57 12.70
C GLY A 100 -10.89 8.31 11.20
N GLN A 101 -11.15 9.32 10.37
CA GLN A 101 -11.09 9.19 8.91
C GLN A 101 -9.64 9.06 8.40
N GLY A 102 -8.67 9.75 9.01
CA GLY A 102 -7.26 9.56 8.71
C GLY A 102 -6.82 8.11 8.94
N ARG A 103 -7.20 7.54 10.07
CA ARG A 103 -6.93 6.13 10.38
C ARG A 103 -7.66 5.15 9.44
N ALA A 104 -8.87 5.48 9.01
CA ALA A 104 -9.60 4.66 8.03
C ALA A 104 -8.91 4.64 6.66
N VAL A 105 -8.38 5.77 6.20
CA VAL A 105 -7.57 5.84 4.97
C VAL A 105 -6.25 5.08 5.11
N VAL A 106 -5.58 5.19 6.25
CA VAL A 106 -4.37 4.39 6.53
C VAL A 106 -4.69 2.90 6.52
N HIS A 107 -5.82 2.48 7.07
CA HIS A 107 -6.24 1.07 7.04
C HIS A 107 -6.46 0.57 5.59
N GLU A 108 -7.09 1.36 4.74
CA GLU A 108 -7.24 1.06 3.31
C GLU A 108 -5.86 0.92 2.63
N ALA A 109 -4.92 1.81 2.93
CA ALA A 109 -3.56 1.76 2.41
C ALA A 109 -2.80 0.50 2.84
N LEU A 110 -2.87 0.13 4.11
CA LEU A 110 -2.22 -1.06 4.65
C LEU A 110 -2.84 -2.35 4.09
N THR A 111 -4.16 -2.38 3.96
CA THR A 111 -4.89 -3.50 3.32
C THR A 111 -4.43 -3.68 1.87
N ALA A 112 -4.34 -2.61 1.10
CA ALA A 112 -3.84 -2.64 -0.27
C ALA A 112 -2.38 -3.12 -0.34
N ALA A 113 -1.50 -2.60 0.51
CA ALA A 113 -0.08 -2.98 0.56
C ALA A 113 0.09 -4.48 0.83
N VAL A 114 -0.64 -5.04 1.79
CA VAL A 114 -0.58 -6.47 2.13
C VAL A 114 -1.09 -7.33 0.98
N LEU A 115 -2.22 -6.97 0.36
CA LEU A 115 -2.76 -7.72 -0.76
C LEU A 115 -1.80 -7.71 -1.96
N ILE A 116 -1.24 -6.55 -2.30
CA ILE A 116 -0.28 -6.41 -3.40
C ILE A 116 0.98 -7.24 -3.15
N MET A 117 1.47 -7.29 -1.92
CA MET A 117 2.68 -8.05 -1.56
C MET A 117 2.45 -9.55 -1.43
N SER A 118 1.21 -10.01 -1.35
CA SER A 118 0.90 -11.43 -1.08
C SER A 118 1.48 -12.43 -2.08
N PRO A 119 1.55 -12.15 -3.40
CA PRO A 119 2.18 -13.08 -4.34
C PRO A 119 3.70 -13.19 -4.16
N ILE A 120 4.33 -12.20 -3.50
CA ILE A 120 5.79 -12.12 -3.31
C ILE A 120 6.19 -12.67 -1.94
N THR A 121 5.43 -12.33 -0.90
CA THR A 121 5.68 -12.71 0.50
C THR A 121 4.42 -13.30 1.15
N PRO A 122 3.93 -14.47 0.69
CA PRO A 122 2.60 -14.96 1.05
C PRO A 122 2.41 -15.22 2.55
N HIS A 123 3.40 -15.78 3.24
CA HIS A 123 3.23 -16.16 4.65
C HIS A 123 3.03 -14.96 5.57
N ILE A 124 3.88 -13.95 5.47
CA ILE A 124 3.74 -12.72 6.27
C ILE A 124 2.44 -11.99 5.91
N CYS A 125 2.12 -11.91 4.62
CA CYS A 125 0.91 -11.23 4.14
C CYS A 125 -0.37 -11.96 4.59
N HIS A 126 -0.39 -13.28 4.63
CA HIS A 126 -1.53 -14.03 5.16
C HIS A 126 -1.81 -13.65 6.63
N THR A 127 -0.78 -13.66 7.46
CA THR A 127 -0.91 -13.28 8.88
C THR A 127 -1.37 -11.84 9.05
N LEU A 128 -0.76 -10.90 8.32
CA LEU A 128 -1.12 -9.49 8.38
C LEU A 128 -2.54 -9.23 7.86
N TRP A 129 -2.98 -9.96 6.84
CA TRP A 129 -4.32 -9.89 6.29
C TRP A 129 -5.38 -10.28 7.34
N GLN A 130 -5.14 -11.38 8.06
CA GLN A 130 -6.01 -11.79 9.17
C GLN A 130 -6.02 -10.77 10.31
N MET A 131 -4.86 -10.21 10.67
CA MET A 131 -4.77 -9.15 11.69
C MET A 131 -5.54 -7.89 11.31
N LEU A 132 -5.62 -7.56 10.02
CA LEU A 132 -6.41 -6.45 9.49
C LEU A 132 -7.93 -6.73 9.45
N GLY A 133 -8.35 -7.91 9.90
CA GLY A 133 -9.77 -8.27 10.02
C GLY A 133 -10.34 -9.00 8.80
N HIS A 134 -9.48 -9.47 7.89
CA HIS A 134 -9.88 -10.23 6.72
C HIS A 134 -9.73 -11.75 6.93
N GLY A 135 -10.32 -12.53 6.03
CA GLY A 135 -10.24 -13.99 6.08
C GLY A 135 -8.99 -14.57 5.46
N ASP A 136 -9.15 -15.42 4.46
CA ASP A 136 -8.08 -16.07 3.74
C ASP A 136 -7.62 -15.22 2.56
N ILE A 137 -6.33 -14.84 2.54
CA ILE A 137 -5.77 -14.00 1.48
C ILE A 137 -5.64 -14.75 0.14
N GLU A 138 -5.55 -16.08 0.17
CA GLU A 138 -5.37 -16.88 -1.05
C GLU A 138 -6.62 -16.85 -1.95
N ILE A 139 -7.77 -16.62 -1.36
CA ILE A 139 -9.06 -16.51 -2.07
C ILE A 139 -9.60 -15.07 -2.12
N ALA A 140 -8.81 -14.10 -1.68
CA ALA A 140 -9.22 -12.72 -1.69
C ALA A 140 -9.22 -12.16 -3.12
N ASP A 141 -10.28 -11.43 -3.45
CA ASP A 141 -10.34 -10.68 -4.70
C ASP A 141 -9.40 -9.49 -4.66
N TRP A 142 -8.93 -9.07 -5.85
CA TRP A 142 -8.19 -7.81 -5.98
C TRP A 142 -9.08 -6.65 -5.57
N LEU A 143 -8.51 -5.70 -4.85
CA LEU A 143 -9.25 -4.51 -4.44
C LEU A 143 -9.62 -3.67 -5.66
N PRO A 144 -10.90 -3.27 -5.81
CA PRO A 144 -11.31 -2.45 -6.93
C PRO A 144 -10.69 -1.06 -6.86
N VAL A 145 -10.24 -0.54 -8.00
CA VAL A 145 -9.74 0.83 -8.10
C VAL A 145 -10.92 1.79 -8.12
N ASP A 146 -10.98 2.67 -7.12
CA ASP A 146 -11.96 3.75 -7.09
C ASP A 146 -11.52 4.90 -8.01
N GLN A 147 -12.18 5.03 -9.16
CA GLN A 147 -11.87 6.07 -10.15
C GLN A 147 -12.04 7.49 -9.58
N SER A 148 -12.97 7.69 -8.64
CA SER A 148 -13.16 8.98 -8.00
C SER A 148 -11.97 9.41 -7.14
N ALA A 149 -11.23 8.46 -6.58
CA ALA A 149 -10.02 8.71 -5.82
C ALA A 149 -8.85 9.19 -6.70
N LEU A 150 -8.85 8.83 -7.98
CA LEU A 150 -7.80 9.21 -8.95
C LEU A 150 -7.96 10.63 -9.47
N GLU A 151 -9.13 11.24 -9.29
CA GLU A 151 -9.40 12.60 -9.73
C GLU A 151 -8.58 13.59 -8.88
N LYS A 152 -7.77 14.42 -9.56
CA LYS A 152 -7.08 15.52 -8.91
C LYS A 152 -8.07 16.64 -8.64
N SER A 153 -8.02 17.20 -7.43
CA SER A 153 -8.69 18.46 -7.17
C SER A 153 -8.15 19.49 -8.16
N VAL A 154 -9.00 20.00 -9.05
CA VAL A 154 -8.63 21.08 -9.94
C VAL A 154 -8.45 22.31 -9.04
N VAL A 155 -7.20 22.70 -8.78
CA VAL A 155 -6.90 24.00 -8.23
C VAL A 155 -7.13 24.96 -9.38
N GLU A 156 -8.23 25.70 -9.35
CA GLU A 156 -8.39 26.88 -10.19
C GLU A 156 -7.31 27.89 -9.76
N LEU A 157 -6.21 27.90 -10.50
CA LEU A 157 -5.29 29.03 -10.48
C LEU A 157 -6.03 30.21 -11.12
N ALA A 158 -6.55 31.09 -10.30
CA ALA A 158 -6.98 32.41 -10.76
C ALA A 158 -5.74 33.12 -11.31
N VAL A 159 -5.58 33.08 -12.64
CA VAL A 159 -4.61 33.92 -13.34
C VAL A 159 -5.17 35.33 -13.26
N GLN A 160 -4.66 36.15 -12.33
CA GLN A 160 -4.84 37.58 -12.40
C GLN A 160 -4.06 38.10 -13.61
N VAL A 161 -4.77 38.53 -14.61
CA VAL A 161 -4.23 39.28 -15.75
C VAL A 161 -3.98 40.73 -15.29
#